data_fdea404b2acba86e49bd270eb78b1be0
#
_entry.id   fdea404b2acba86e49bd270eb78b1be0
#
_cell.length_a   1.000
_cell.length_b   1.000
_cell.length_c   1.000
_cell.angle_alpha   90.00
_cell.angle_beta   90.00
_cell.angle_gamma   90.00
#
_symmetry.space_group_name_H-M   'P 1'
#
loop_
_entity.id
_entity.type
_entity.pdbx_description
1 polymer ?
#
loop_
_entity_poly.entity_id
_entity_poly.type
_entity_poly.pdbx_seq_one_letter_code
_entity_poly.pdbx_strand_id
1 'polypeptide(L)'
;MRAIELGIRRNLAQFTLLVVVNAFVGAMVGMERSVLPALAENEFHLAARVGILSFIVVFGVVKALTNYAAGRLSDRYGRKTILVAGWLVATPVPFLLMWAPSWSWVLGANVLLGISQGLTWSTTVIMKIDLAGPQKRGLAMGLNEFAGYFAVAASALATGYVASTFGLRPQPFYLGVGFAAIGLLLSAALVRETRHHVQHEAMLGLELPPGGVPSQRRVFALTSVLDKDLSSVSQAGLVNNLNDGMAWGLFPLLFAASGMSLSQIGWLAAIYPGVWGVGQLFTGAASDKVGRKWLIASGMWVQAIGIAITALSSAFWAFAVGGVLLGLGTAMVYPTLLAAIGDVAHPTWRASAVGVYRLWRDLGYALGALLAGVVADALGLRAAVWAIALLTAGSGLVTAVRMRETLRARCITVDELVRRLAKDEALYVVDVRSPEEFAAGHVPGAKNVPLPTLEAEVGTLPRDAVIVTVCGKGGGRSESAAGLLRSRGLKSVR
;
A
#
# COMPACT_ATOMS: atom_id res chain seq x y z
N MET A 1 15.30 8.28 28.36
CA MET A 1 14.67 7.79 27.12
C MET A 1 13.94 8.95 26.47
N ARG A 2 14.10 9.20 25.16
CA ARG A 2 13.28 10.21 24.47
C ARG A 2 11.82 9.74 24.49
N ALA A 3 10.88 10.66 24.76
CA ALA A 3 9.46 10.37 24.71
C ALA A 3 9.10 9.85 23.30
N ILE A 4 8.37 8.75 23.23
CA ILE A 4 7.89 8.19 21.95
C ILE A 4 6.75 9.06 21.47
N GLU A 5 6.89 9.61 20.27
CA GLU A 5 5.90 10.47 19.66
C GLU A 5 5.54 9.97 18.27
N LEU A 6 4.23 9.97 17.94
CA LEU A 6 3.73 9.63 16.62
C LEU A 6 3.74 10.86 15.70
N GLY A 7 3.95 10.63 14.41
CA GLY A 7 3.89 11.67 13.39
C GLY A 7 5.16 11.77 12.54
N ILE A 8 4.99 12.00 11.23
CA ILE A 8 6.09 12.06 10.25
C ILE A 8 7.11 13.14 10.62
N ARG A 9 6.65 14.35 10.98
CA ARG A 9 7.56 15.46 11.32
C ARG A 9 8.44 15.17 12.55
N ARG A 10 7.89 14.49 13.55
CA ARG A 10 8.59 14.14 14.79
C ARG A 10 9.58 13.01 14.60
N ASN A 11 9.33 12.13 13.62
CA ASN A 11 10.14 10.99 13.25
C ASN A 11 10.82 11.17 11.89
N LEU A 12 11.01 12.41 11.41
CA LEU A 12 11.39 12.72 10.03
C LEU A 12 12.67 11.98 9.59
N ALA A 13 13.71 11.97 10.42
CA ALA A 13 14.97 11.30 10.08
C ALA A 13 14.80 9.79 9.85
N GLN A 14 14.07 9.09 10.74
CA GLN A 14 13.82 7.65 10.59
C GLN A 14 12.85 7.37 9.46
N PHE A 15 11.82 8.22 9.26
CA PHE A 15 10.89 8.10 8.17
C PHE A 15 11.59 8.26 6.80
N THR A 16 12.41 9.30 6.64
CA THR A 16 13.19 9.52 5.41
C THR A 16 14.19 8.39 5.16
N LEU A 17 14.88 7.93 6.19
CA LEU A 17 15.77 6.77 6.08
C LEU A 17 15.02 5.53 5.56
N LEU A 18 13.83 5.24 6.08
CA LEU A 18 13.01 4.12 5.61
C LEU A 18 12.49 4.32 4.17
N VAL A 19 12.27 5.56 3.73
CA VAL A 19 11.95 5.88 2.33
C VAL A 19 13.15 5.57 1.43
N VAL A 20 14.35 5.97 1.83
CA VAL A 20 15.61 5.67 1.11
C VAL A 20 15.88 4.16 1.08
N VAL A 21 15.75 3.47 2.22
CA VAL A 21 15.89 2.00 2.27
C VAL A 21 14.90 1.34 1.31
N ASN A 22 13.63 1.82 1.26
CA ASN A 22 12.63 1.30 0.34
C ASN A 22 12.98 1.57 -1.14
N ALA A 23 13.65 2.66 -1.45
CA ALA A 23 14.17 2.91 -2.79
C ALA A 23 15.20 1.84 -3.20
N PHE A 24 16.14 1.47 -2.31
CA PHE A 24 17.06 0.35 -2.59
C PHE A 24 16.33 -0.99 -2.73
N VAL A 25 15.27 -1.22 -1.95
CA VAL A 25 14.41 -2.41 -2.12
C VAL A 25 13.79 -2.42 -3.53
N GLY A 26 13.28 -1.30 -4.01
CA GLY A 26 12.77 -1.16 -5.38
C GLY A 26 13.86 -1.34 -6.43
N ALA A 27 15.05 -0.76 -6.21
CA ALA A 27 16.18 -0.86 -7.14
C ALA A 27 16.62 -2.30 -7.39
N MET A 28 16.57 -3.17 -6.35
CA MET A 28 16.84 -4.61 -6.51
C MET A 28 15.89 -5.30 -7.49
N VAL A 29 14.61 -4.90 -7.54
CA VAL A 29 13.63 -5.42 -8.51
C VAL A 29 13.90 -4.85 -9.90
N GLY A 30 14.17 -3.56 -9.98
CA GLY A 30 14.42 -2.85 -11.24
C GLY A 30 15.65 -3.39 -11.98
N MET A 31 16.67 -3.79 -11.26
CA MET A 31 17.91 -4.36 -11.79
C MET A 31 17.69 -5.50 -12.79
N GLU A 32 16.69 -6.33 -12.56
CA GLU A 32 16.44 -7.52 -13.38
C GLU A 32 15.56 -7.23 -14.61
N ARG A 33 14.70 -6.20 -14.53
CA ARG A 33 13.61 -6.03 -15.48
C ARG A 33 14.05 -5.80 -16.93
N SER A 34 15.13 -5.07 -17.13
CA SER A 34 15.66 -4.79 -18.48
C SER A 34 16.64 -5.83 -18.98
N VAL A 35 17.29 -6.59 -18.09
CA VAL A 35 18.39 -7.48 -18.44
C VAL A 35 17.96 -8.93 -18.58
N LEU A 36 17.10 -9.45 -17.67
CA LEU A 36 16.76 -10.88 -17.67
C LEU A 36 16.02 -11.37 -18.93
N PRO A 37 15.09 -10.62 -19.55
CA PRO A 37 14.50 -11.06 -20.82
C PRO A 37 15.52 -11.23 -21.92
N ALA A 38 16.45 -10.27 -22.08
CA ALA A 38 17.52 -10.33 -23.06
C ALA A 38 18.51 -11.47 -22.75
N LEU A 39 18.81 -11.71 -21.47
CA LEU A 39 19.65 -12.81 -21.03
C LEU A 39 19.01 -14.17 -21.35
N ALA A 40 17.70 -14.31 -21.14
CA ALA A 40 16.94 -15.51 -21.45
C ALA A 40 17.02 -15.88 -22.95
N GLU A 41 16.85 -14.86 -23.81
CA GLU A 41 16.88 -15.08 -25.28
C GLU A 41 18.30 -15.29 -25.81
N ASN A 42 19.23 -14.39 -25.42
CA ASN A 42 20.55 -14.35 -26.09
C ASN A 42 21.56 -15.35 -25.51
N GLU A 43 21.51 -15.66 -24.22
CA GLU A 43 22.48 -16.54 -23.58
C GLU A 43 21.90 -17.92 -23.22
N PHE A 44 20.62 -17.99 -22.81
CA PHE A 44 19.96 -19.26 -22.49
C PHE A 44 19.11 -19.83 -23.63
N HIS A 45 18.99 -19.10 -24.73
CA HIS A 45 18.30 -19.54 -25.98
C HIS A 45 16.84 -19.99 -25.72
N LEU A 46 16.15 -19.34 -24.82
CA LEU A 46 14.75 -19.63 -24.54
C LEU A 46 13.84 -19.02 -25.61
N ALA A 47 13.17 -19.87 -26.37
CA ALA A 47 12.25 -19.44 -27.44
C ALA A 47 10.83 -19.18 -26.93
N ALA A 48 10.39 -19.92 -25.90
CA ALA A 48 9.05 -19.83 -25.39
C ALA A 48 8.89 -18.60 -24.43
N ARG A 49 7.93 -17.73 -24.71
CA ARG A 49 7.62 -16.53 -23.88
C ARG A 49 7.32 -16.89 -22.43
N VAL A 50 6.58 -17.98 -22.20
CA VAL A 50 6.32 -18.50 -20.85
C VAL A 50 7.62 -18.84 -20.12
N GLY A 51 8.60 -19.44 -20.81
CA GLY A 51 9.92 -19.70 -20.25
C GLY A 51 10.65 -18.42 -19.87
N ILE A 52 10.65 -17.42 -20.75
CA ILE A 52 11.30 -16.12 -20.54
C ILE A 52 10.68 -15.41 -19.34
N LEU A 53 9.36 -15.45 -19.20
CA LEU A 53 8.63 -14.75 -18.13
C LEU A 53 8.54 -15.55 -16.81
N SER A 54 9.06 -16.77 -16.79
CA SER A 54 8.97 -17.65 -15.60
C SER A 54 9.60 -17.06 -14.35
N PHE A 55 10.65 -16.24 -14.48
CA PHE A 55 11.26 -15.55 -13.34
C PHE A 55 10.28 -14.59 -12.64
N ILE A 56 9.40 -13.91 -13.40
CA ILE A 56 8.39 -13.00 -12.87
C ILE A 56 7.35 -13.78 -12.06
N VAL A 57 6.91 -14.94 -12.58
CA VAL A 57 5.93 -15.79 -11.90
C VAL A 57 6.52 -16.33 -10.60
N VAL A 58 7.74 -16.89 -10.65
CA VAL A 58 8.44 -17.42 -9.47
C VAL A 58 8.60 -16.31 -8.41
N PHE A 59 9.16 -15.17 -8.82
CA PHE A 59 9.32 -14.01 -7.96
C PHE A 59 7.99 -13.58 -7.32
N GLY A 60 6.93 -13.43 -8.13
CA GLY A 60 5.62 -12.93 -7.66
C GLY A 60 4.96 -13.86 -6.64
N VAL A 61 4.93 -15.17 -6.91
CA VAL A 61 4.36 -16.17 -6.01
C VAL A 61 5.15 -16.22 -4.69
N VAL A 62 6.48 -16.32 -4.77
CA VAL A 62 7.33 -16.37 -3.57
C VAL A 62 7.19 -15.10 -2.74
N LYS A 63 7.18 -13.93 -3.39
CA LYS A 63 6.96 -12.64 -2.73
C LYS A 63 5.59 -12.59 -2.03
N ALA A 64 4.53 -13.04 -2.68
CA ALA A 64 3.18 -13.06 -2.10
C ALA A 64 3.12 -13.91 -0.82
N LEU A 65 3.65 -15.13 -0.86
CA LEU A 65 3.71 -16.02 0.30
C LEU A 65 4.58 -15.44 1.41
N THR A 66 5.72 -14.85 1.06
CA THR A 66 6.64 -14.24 2.02
C THR A 66 6.05 -12.99 2.67
N ASN A 67 5.27 -12.17 1.95
CA ASN A 67 4.55 -11.04 2.52
C ASN A 67 3.60 -11.46 3.65
N TYR A 68 2.90 -12.58 3.47
CA TYR A 68 2.06 -13.14 4.52
C TYR A 68 2.87 -13.53 5.77
N ALA A 69 4.00 -14.19 5.57
CA ALA A 69 4.90 -14.55 6.66
C ALA A 69 5.54 -13.31 7.32
N ALA A 70 5.95 -12.32 6.52
CA ALA A 70 6.63 -11.10 6.98
C ALA A 70 5.81 -10.30 8.00
N GLY A 71 4.50 -10.18 7.81
CA GLY A 71 3.61 -9.51 8.76
C GLY A 71 3.69 -10.16 10.15
N ARG A 72 3.50 -11.47 10.22
CA ARG A 72 3.57 -12.25 11.45
C ARG A 72 4.95 -12.23 12.10
N LEU A 73 5.99 -12.41 11.29
CA LEU A 73 7.37 -12.42 11.77
C LEU A 73 7.74 -11.05 12.36
N SER A 74 7.29 -9.95 11.73
CA SER A 74 7.50 -8.59 12.21
C SER A 74 6.83 -8.34 13.57
N ASP A 75 5.63 -8.88 13.80
CA ASP A 75 4.96 -8.77 15.10
C ASP A 75 5.70 -9.59 16.20
N ARG A 76 6.25 -10.75 15.83
CA ARG A 76 6.91 -11.67 16.78
C ARG A 76 8.35 -11.26 17.09
N TYR A 77 9.16 -10.99 16.08
CA TYR A 77 10.62 -10.81 16.21
C TYR A 77 11.08 -9.36 16.13
N GLY A 78 10.17 -8.43 15.84
CA GLY A 78 10.47 -7.01 15.64
C GLY A 78 10.70 -6.67 14.17
N ARG A 79 10.46 -5.38 13.85
CA ARG A 79 10.50 -4.88 12.46
C ARG A 79 11.93 -4.82 11.93
N LYS A 80 12.86 -4.27 12.71
CA LYS A 80 14.27 -4.14 12.32
C LYS A 80 14.89 -5.49 12.00
N THR A 81 14.66 -6.50 12.83
CA THR A 81 15.21 -7.85 12.64
C THR A 81 14.78 -8.45 11.30
N ILE A 82 13.49 -8.34 10.97
CA ILE A 82 12.96 -8.88 9.72
C ILE A 82 13.45 -8.10 8.50
N LEU A 83 13.59 -6.78 8.61
CA LEU A 83 14.19 -5.94 7.56
C LEU A 83 15.62 -6.35 7.25
N VAL A 84 16.46 -6.52 8.29
CA VAL A 84 17.86 -6.95 8.13
C VAL A 84 17.95 -8.36 7.57
N ALA A 85 17.12 -9.30 8.05
CA ALA A 85 17.06 -10.66 7.52
C ALA A 85 16.71 -10.67 6.02
N GLY A 86 15.76 -9.83 5.60
CA GLY A 86 15.42 -9.69 4.19
C GLY A 86 16.59 -9.18 3.34
N TRP A 87 17.40 -8.25 3.84
CA TRP A 87 18.60 -7.80 3.14
C TRP A 87 19.71 -8.85 3.08
N LEU A 88 19.88 -9.66 4.13
CA LEU A 88 20.82 -10.79 4.10
C LEU A 88 20.45 -11.80 3.01
N VAL A 89 19.16 -12.07 2.82
CA VAL A 89 18.68 -12.93 1.73
C VAL A 89 18.87 -12.26 0.35
N ALA A 90 18.83 -10.92 0.25
CA ALA A 90 19.10 -10.20 -0.99
C ALA A 90 20.56 -10.29 -1.45
N THR A 91 21.50 -10.36 -0.52
CA THR A 91 22.95 -10.25 -0.78
C THR A 91 23.46 -11.24 -1.83
N PRO A 92 23.10 -12.53 -1.85
CA PRO A 92 23.60 -13.47 -2.86
C PRO A 92 22.95 -13.29 -4.25
N VAL A 93 21.80 -12.62 -4.36
CA VAL A 93 21.03 -12.54 -5.61
C VAL A 93 21.84 -12.01 -6.80
N PRO A 94 22.53 -10.84 -6.71
CA PRO A 94 23.31 -10.33 -7.84
C PRO A 94 24.41 -11.30 -8.28
N PHE A 95 25.07 -11.95 -7.33
CA PHE A 95 26.13 -12.92 -7.62
C PHE A 95 25.61 -14.17 -8.33
N LEU A 96 24.45 -14.67 -7.90
CA LEU A 96 23.80 -15.80 -8.58
C LEU A 96 23.44 -15.46 -10.04
N LEU A 97 23.01 -14.23 -10.29
CA LEU A 97 22.70 -13.77 -11.65
C LEU A 97 23.95 -13.55 -12.52
N MET A 98 25.02 -13.00 -11.94
CA MET A 98 26.31 -12.81 -12.63
C MET A 98 26.86 -14.13 -13.19
N TRP A 99 26.79 -15.19 -12.41
CA TRP A 99 27.43 -16.46 -12.72
C TRP A 99 26.44 -17.62 -12.92
N ALA A 100 25.17 -17.33 -13.24
CA ALA A 100 24.18 -18.35 -13.49
C ALA A 100 24.60 -19.28 -14.64
N PRO A 101 24.81 -20.58 -14.38
CA PRO A 101 25.18 -21.54 -15.43
C PRO A 101 23.98 -22.01 -16.27
N SER A 102 22.76 -21.80 -15.76
CA SER A 102 21.51 -22.18 -16.38
C SER A 102 20.36 -21.28 -15.96
N TRP A 103 19.25 -21.30 -16.71
CA TRP A 103 18.04 -20.56 -16.36
C TRP A 103 17.45 -20.95 -15.00
N SER A 104 17.61 -22.21 -14.59
CA SER A 104 17.18 -22.65 -13.25
C SER A 104 17.88 -21.91 -12.11
N TRP A 105 19.14 -21.50 -12.28
CA TRP A 105 19.85 -20.65 -11.31
C TRP A 105 19.27 -19.24 -11.26
N VAL A 106 18.87 -18.68 -12.40
CA VAL A 106 18.16 -17.41 -12.47
C VAL A 106 16.83 -17.51 -11.71
N LEU A 107 16.07 -18.60 -11.88
CA LEU A 107 14.85 -18.84 -11.11
C LEU A 107 15.14 -18.98 -9.62
N GLY A 108 16.22 -19.66 -9.23
CA GLY A 108 16.69 -19.76 -7.84
C GLY A 108 17.04 -18.39 -7.25
N ALA A 109 17.71 -17.52 -8.00
CA ALA A 109 17.98 -16.14 -7.59
C ALA A 109 16.69 -15.36 -7.38
N ASN A 110 15.67 -15.57 -8.25
CA ASN A 110 14.36 -14.93 -8.13
C ASN A 110 13.51 -15.46 -6.97
N VAL A 111 13.70 -16.70 -6.53
CA VAL A 111 13.15 -17.20 -5.26
C VAL A 111 13.71 -16.37 -4.10
N LEU A 112 15.05 -16.22 -4.03
CA LEU A 112 15.68 -15.42 -2.97
C LEU A 112 15.27 -13.94 -3.04
N LEU A 113 15.19 -13.36 -4.24
CA LEU A 113 14.73 -12.00 -4.42
C LEU A 113 13.27 -11.85 -3.96
N GLY A 114 12.40 -12.81 -4.27
CA GLY A 114 11.00 -12.83 -3.80
C GLY A 114 10.90 -12.87 -2.28
N ILE A 115 11.70 -13.72 -1.61
CA ILE A 115 11.79 -13.76 -0.14
C ILE A 115 12.27 -12.43 0.41
N SER A 116 13.39 -11.92 -0.12
CA SER A 116 13.93 -10.61 0.30
C SER A 116 12.90 -9.50 0.17
N GLN A 117 12.24 -9.40 -0.97
CA GLN A 117 11.24 -8.38 -1.26
C GLN A 117 10.02 -8.48 -0.35
N GLY A 118 9.54 -9.69 -0.09
CA GLY A 118 8.46 -9.93 0.85
C GLY A 118 8.80 -9.47 2.27
N LEU A 119 10.02 -9.73 2.73
CA LEU A 119 10.48 -9.31 4.04
C LEU A 119 10.76 -7.79 4.10
N THR A 120 11.55 -7.25 3.18
CA THR A 120 12.01 -5.85 3.24
C THR A 120 10.93 -4.84 2.90
N TRP A 121 10.22 -5.00 1.77
CA TRP A 121 9.18 -4.06 1.36
C TRP A 121 8.02 -4.02 2.36
N SER A 122 7.53 -5.20 2.80
CA SER A 122 6.46 -5.23 3.80
C SER A 122 6.87 -4.58 5.10
N THR A 123 8.08 -4.86 5.58
CA THR A 123 8.55 -4.30 6.85
C THR A 123 8.75 -2.79 6.77
N THR A 124 9.31 -2.25 5.67
CA THR A 124 9.44 -0.79 5.51
C THR A 124 8.08 -0.08 5.45
N VAL A 125 7.05 -0.71 4.87
CA VAL A 125 5.66 -0.22 4.90
C VAL A 125 5.13 -0.20 6.33
N ILE A 126 5.24 -1.32 7.05
CA ILE A 126 4.76 -1.45 8.44
C ILE A 126 5.44 -0.40 9.33
N MET A 127 6.77 -0.27 9.26
CA MET A 127 7.52 0.71 10.05
C MET A 127 7.09 2.16 9.77
N LYS A 128 6.80 2.50 8.51
CA LYS A 128 6.32 3.85 8.17
C LYS A 128 4.89 4.11 8.66
N ILE A 129 4.04 3.09 8.67
CA ILE A 129 2.71 3.19 9.29
C ILE A 129 2.85 3.45 10.79
N ASP A 130 3.75 2.71 11.47
CA ASP A 130 4.01 2.84 12.90
C ASP A 130 4.50 4.26 13.27
N LEU A 131 5.41 4.84 12.46
CA LEU A 131 5.97 6.17 12.68
C LEU A 131 5.01 7.31 12.33
N ALA A 132 4.25 7.16 11.24
CA ALA A 132 3.37 8.21 10.73
C ALA A 132 2.23 8.53 11.69
N GLY A 133 1.82 7.53 12.45
CA GLY A 133 0.63 7.63 13.27
C GLY A 133 -0.65 7.81 12.44
N PRO A 134 -1.81 7.86 13.10
CA PRO A 134 -3.09 7.79 12.40
C PRO A 134 -3.35 8.93 11.40
N GLN A 135 -2.83 10.14 11.62
CA GLN A 135 -3.22 11.33 10.85
C GLN A 135 -2.66 11.43 9.43
N LYS A 136 -1.53 10.77 9.14
CA LYS A 136 -0.79 10.93 7.88
C LYS A 136 -0.38 9.62 7.23
N ARG A 137 -1.16 8.55 7.44
CA ARG A 137 -0.89 7.22 6.85
C ARG A 137 -0.95 7.25 5.32
N GLY A 138 -1.90 7.97 4.75
CA GLY A 138 -2.02 8.09 3.30
C GLY A 138 -0.81 8.76 2.67
N LEU A 139 -0.37 9.89 3.22
CA LEU A 139 0.87 10.56 2.79
C LEU A 139 2.08 9.64 2.95
N ALA A 140 2.18 8.95 4.09
CA ALA A 140 3.28 8.01 4.33
C ALA A 140 3.34 6.89 3.29
N MET A 141 2.19 6.34 2.92
CA MET A 141 2.09 5.28 1.92
C MET A 141 2.34 5.80 0.50
N GLY A 142 1.86 6.99 0.16
CA GLY A 142 2.17 7.63 -1.11
C GLY A 142 3.67 7.84 -1.31
N LEU A 143 4.36 8.36 -0.30
CA LEU A 143 5.83 8.53 -0.32
C LEU A 143 6.57 7.19 -0.39
N ASN A 144 6.06 6.16 0.32
CA ASN A 144 6.63 4.83 0.28
C ASN A 144 6.62 4.24 -1.13
N GLU A 145 5.45 4.21 -1.74
CA GLU A 145 5.25 3.56 -3.02
C GLU A 145 5.95 4.35 -4.15
N PHE A 146 5.88 5.69 -4.11
CA PHE A 146 6.64 6.53 -5.04
C PHE A 146 8.13 6.20 -5.01
N ALA A 147 8.76 6.21 -3.85
CA ALA A 147 10.20 5.95 -3.74
C ALA A 147 10.58 4.55 -4.24
N GLY A 148 9.77 3.53 -3.92
CA GLY A 148 9.98 2.17 -4.39
C GLY A 148 9.90 2.06 -5.91
N TYR A 149 8.80 2.52 -6.51
CA TYR A 149 8.58 2.37 -7.96
C TYR A 149 9.44 3.32 -8.80
N PHE A 150 9.75 4.52 -8.31
CA PHE A 150 10.72 5.39 -8.94
C PHE A 150 12.10 4.73 -9.01
N ALA A 151 12.54 4.09 -7.92
CA ALA A 151 13.80 3.37 -7.90
C ALA A 151 13.79 2.13 -8.79
N VAL A 152 12.66 1.41 -8.92
CA VAL A 152 12.51 0.33 -9.91
C VAL A 152 12.79 0.86 -11.32
N ALA A 153 12.17 1.98 -11.71
CA ALA A 153 12.35 2.57 -13.03
C ALA A 153 13.79 3.05 -13.25
N ALA A 154 14.33 3.82 -12.30
CA ALA A 154 15.70 4.34 -12.39
C ALA A 154 16.75 3.23 -12.48
N SER A 155 16.59 2.18 -11.68
CA SER A 155 17.48 1.02 -11.69
C SER A 155 17.37 0.22 -12.99
N ALA A 156 16.15 0.02 -13.52
CA ALA A 156 15.96 -0.66 -14.80
C ALA A 156 16.63 0.10 -15.96
N LEU A 157 16.54 1.43 -15.97
CA LEU A 157 17.23 2.28 -16.94
C LEU A 157 18.76 2.16 -16.80
N ALA A 158 19.28 2.27 -15.56
CA ALA A 158 20.70 2.20 -15.29
C ALA A 158 21.30 0.84 -15.71
N THR A 159 20.64 -0.26 -15.32
CA THR A 159 21.11 -1.60 -15.70
C THR A 159 20.97 -1.88 -17.17
N GLY A 160 19.90 -1.39 -17.82
CA GLY A 160 19.75 -1.47 -19.28
C GLY A 160 20.86 -0.73 -20.03
N TYR A 161 21.22 0.48 -19.58
CA TYR A 161 22.33 1.25 -20.14
C TYR A 161 23.67 0.52 -19.97
N VAL A 162 23.96 0.01 -18.75
CA VAL A 162 25.19 -0.75 -18.50
C VAL A 162 25.22 -2.02 -19.37
N ALA A 163 24.10 -2.72 -19.48
CA ALA A 163 24.00 -3.94 -20.32
C ALA A 163 24.24 -3.64 -21.80
N SER A 164 23.73 -2.54 -22.33
CA SER A 164 23.93 -2.15 -23.73
C SER A 164 25.37 -1.77 -24.04
N THR A 165 26.12 -1.28 -23.04
CA THR A 165 27.48 -0.78 -23.22
C THR A 165 28.54 -1.85 -22.93
N PHE A 166 28.33 -2.67 -21.89
CA PHE A 166 29.33 -3.61 -21.36
C PHE A 166 28.92 -5.08 -21.45
N GLY A 167 27.72 -5.38 -21.96
CA GLY A 167 27.17 -6.73 -22.06
C GLY A 167 26.21 -7.09 -20.92
N LEU A 168 25.48 -8.20 -21.11
CA LEU A 168 24.40 -8.63 -20.23
C LEU A 168 24.88 -9.11 -18.86
N ARG A 169 26.10 -9.63 -18.77
CA ARG A 169 26.74 -10.12 -17.53
C ARG A 169 28.26 -9.87 -17.57
N PRO A 170 28.94 -9.69 -16.41
CA PRO A 170 28.40 -9.52 -15.05
C PRO A 170 28.05 -8.07 -14.72
N GLN A 171 28.43 -7.11 -15.55
CA GLN A 171 28.50 -5.67 -15.24
C GLN A 171 27.21 -5.05 -14.72
N PRO A 172 26.01 -5.28 -15.30
CA PRO A 172 24.77 -4.69 -14.80
C PRO A 172 24.47 -5.08 -13.35
N PHE A 173 24.84 -6.30 -12.96
CA PHE A 173 24.55 -6.81 -11.62
C PHE A 173 25.47 -6.29 -10.51
N TYR A 174 26.59 -5.63 -10.84
CA TYR A 174 27.39 -4.89 -9.84
C TYR A 174 26.58 -3.77 -9.18
N LEU A 175 25.64 -3.15 -9.90
CA LEU A 175 24.70 -2.20 -9.29
C LEU A 175 23.86 -2.88 -8.19
N GLY A 176 23.43 -4.12 -8.43
CA GLY A 176 22.70 -4.90 -7.45
C GLY A 176 23.51 -5.22 -6.18
N VAL A 177 24.81 -5.50 -6.34
CA VAL A 177 25.72 -5.66 -5.18
C VAL A 177 25.75 -4.37 -4.36
N GLY A 178 25.86 -3.21 -5.02
CA GLY A 178 25.82 -1.90 -4.36
C GLY A 178 24.49 -1.66 -3.64
N PHE A 179 23.36 -1.95 -4.30
CA PHE A 179 22.03 -1.79 -3.71
C PHE A 179 21.84 -2.66 -2.47
N ALA A 180 22.22 -3.94 -2.54
CA ALA A 180 22.11 -4.87 -1.42
C ALA A 180 23.01 -4.45 -0.26
N ALA A 181 24.27 -4.08 -0.53
CA ALA A 181 25.23 -3.65 0.49
C ALA A 181 24.76 -2.38 1.21
N ILE A 182 24.36 -1.35 0.46
CA ILE A 182 23.89 -0.08 1.04
C ILE A 182 22.59 -0.30 1.82
N GLY A 183 21.62 -1.04 1.24
CA GLY A 183 20.38 -1.35 1.91
C GLY A 183 20.57 -2.11 3.22
N LEU A 184 21.47 -3.10 3.24
CA LEU A 184 21.84 -3.85 4.44
C LEU A 184 22.51 -2.93 5.49
N LEU A 185 23.51 -2.16 5.09
CA LEU A 185 24.26 -1.27 5.99
C LEU A 185 23.34 -0.22 6.62
N LEU A 186 22.52 0.46 5.82
CA LEU A 186 21.56 1.44 6.32
C LEU A 186 20.57 0.81 7.29
N SER A 187 20.05 -0.37 6.95
CA SER A 187 19.07 -1.06 7.79
C SER A 187 19.66 -1.57 9.09
N ALA A 188 20.87 -2.15 9.06
CA ALA A 188 21.53 -2.68 10.24
C ALA A 188 22.02 -1.59 11.18
N ALA A 189 22.69 -0.55 10.62
CA ALA A 189 23.35 0.48 11.42
C ALA A 189 22.42 1.61 11.86
N LEU A 190 21.55 2.11 10.97
CA LEU A 190 20.84 3.38 11.19
C LEU A 190 19.33 3.22 11.45
N VAL A 191 18.68 2.20 10.91
CA VAL A 191 17.26 1.96 11.17
C VAL A 191 17.03 1.54 12.62
N ARG A 192 16.04 2.15 13.27
CA ARG A 192 15.63 1.85 14.64
C ARG A 192 14.36 1.02 14.66
N GLU A 193 14.21 0.19 15.71
CA GLU A 193 13.00 -0.60 15.94
C GLU A 193 11.78 0.30 16.17
N THR A 194 10.64 0.00 15.53
CA THR A 194 9.40 0.77 15.66
C THR A 194 8.35 0.13 16.55
N ARG A 195 8.60 -1.05 17.12
CA ARG A 195 7.66 -1.78 17.98
C ARG A 195 7.16 -0.95 19.17
N HIS A 196 8.00 -0.08 19.71
CA HIS A 196 7.61 0.81 20.80
C HIS A 196 6.57 1.86 20.39
N HIS A 197 6.57 2.31 19.11
CA HIS A 197 5.56 3.21 18.58
C HIS A 197 4.18 2.52 18.50
N VAL A 198 4.17 1.22 18.15
CA VAL A 198 2.95 0.39 18.15
C VAL A 198 2.38 0.27 19.56
N GLN A 199 3.23 -0.03 20.56
CA GLN A 199 2.81 -0.12 21.96
C GLN A 199 2.26 1.20 22.46
N HIS A 200 2.92 2.31 22.13
CA HIS A 200 2.48 3.65 22.49
C HIS A 200 1.12 3.99 21.84
N GLU A 201 0.93 3.69 20.55
CA GLU A 201 -0.33 3.88 19.85
C GLU A 201 -1.46 3.03 20.47
N ALA A 202 -1.18 1.79 20.85
CA ALA A 202 -2.13 0.90 21.49
C ALA A 202 -2.58 1.43 22.87
N MET A 203 -1.66 2.06 23.63
CA MET A 203 -1.99 2.67 24.94
C MET A 203 -2.81 3.97 24.83
N LEU A 204 -2.86 4.60 23.64
CA LEU A 204 -3.60 5.85 23.43
C LEU A 204 -5.12 5.65 23.31
N GLY A 205 -5.66 4.45 23.58
CA GLY A 205 -7.08 4.25 23.78
C GLY A 205 -7.84 3.49 22.70
N LEU A 206 -7.14 2.63 21.95
CA LEU A 206 -7.81 1.59 21.20
C LEU A 206 -7.96 0.38 22.13
N GLU A 207 -9.18 0.12 22.58
CA GLU A 207 -9.46 -1.13 23.30
C GLU A 207 -9.16 -2.33 22.42
N LEU A 208 -8.52 -3.33 22.99
CA LEU A 208 -8.40 -4.62 22.34
C LEU A 208 -9.80 -5.18 22.08
N PRO A 209 -10.03 -5.81 20.91
CA PRO A 209 -11.31 -6.47 20.67
C PRO A 209 -11.62 -7.46 21.79
N PRO A 210 -12.89 -7.68 22.11
CA PRO A 210 -13.29 -8.69 23.07
C PRO A 210 -12.59 -10.03 22.78
N GLY A 211 -11.84 -10.59 23.75
CA GLY A 211 -11.04 -11.79 23.57
C GLY A 211 -9.53 -11.57 23.34
N GLY A 212 -9.04 -10.32 23.36
CA GLY A 212 -7.60 -10.01 23.27
C GLY A 212 -7.04 -9.99 21.84
N VAL A 213 -5.73 -10.23 21.69
CA VAL A 213 -5.06 -10.23 20.37
C VAL A 213 -5.50 -11.47 19.57
N PRO A 214 -6.07 -11.28 18.35
CA PRO A 214 -6.57 -12.40 17.56
C PRO A 214 -5.45 -13.35 17.12
N SER A 215 -5.76 -14.64 17.04
CA SER A 215 -4.85 -15.64 16.47
C SER A 215 -4.56 -15.33 14.99
N GLN A 216 -3.46 -15.82 14.44
CA GLN A 216 -3.08 -15.62 13.04
C GLN A 216 -4.18 -16.11 12.08
N ARG A 217 -4.83 -17.24 12.38
CA ARG A 217 -5.96 -17.75 11.59
C ARG A 217 -7.14 -16.77 11.61
N ARG A 218 -7.41 -16.16 12.76
CA ARG A 218 -8.46 -15.17 12.90
C ARG A 218 -8.12 -13.87 12.15
N VAL A 219 -6.87 -13.40 12.22
CA VAL A 219 -6.41 -12.24 11.43
C VAL A 219 -6.56 -12.51 9.93
N PHE A 220 -6.17 -13.70 9.47
CA PHE A 220 -6.36 -14.10 8.08
C PHE A 220 -7.84 -14.06 7.69
N ALA A 221 -8.72 -14.65 8.49
CA ALA A 221 -10.16 -14.67 8.21
C ALA A 221 -10.78 -13.26 8.25
N LEU A 222 -10.40 -12.42 9.22
CA LEU A 222 -10.83 -11.02 9.29
C LEU A 222 -10.42 -10.25 8.04
N THR A 223 -9.14 -10.33 7.67
CA THR A 223 -8.59 -9.53 6.56
C THR A 223 -9.08 -10.03 5.20
N SER A 224 -9.39 -11.33 5.07
CA SER A 224 -9.82 -11.93 3.80
C SER A 224 -11.33 -11.87 3.57
N VAL A 225 -12.16 -12.05 4.61
CA VAL A 225 -13.60 -12.30 4.42
C VAL A 225 -14.49 -11.65 5.48
N LEU A 226 -14.15 -11.81 6.79
CA LEU A 226 -15.10 -11.55 7.88
C LEU A 226 -15.31 -10.08 8.19
N ASP A 227 -14.24 -9.29 8.24
CA ASP A 227 -14.37 -7.85 8.45
C ASP A 227 -14.71 -7.15 7.13
N LYS A 228 -15.75 -6.31 7.14
CA LYS A 228 -16.26 -5.66 5.93
C LYS A 228 -15.25 -4.69 5.32
N ASP A 229 -14.50 -3.98 6.15
CA ASP A 229 -13.55 -2.97 5.70
C ASP A 229 -12.26 -3.64 5.21
N LEU A 230 -11.67 -4.53 6.01
CA LEU A 230 -10.43 -5.23 5.66
C LEU A 230 -10.60 -6.14 4.44
N SER A 231 -11.73 -6.86 4.33
CA SER A 231 -11.99 -7.73 3.18
C SER A 231 -12.27 -6.93 1.91
N SER A 232 -12.94 -5.76 2.02
CA SER A 232 -13.12 -4.85 0.89
C SER A 232 -11.79 -4.29 0.39
N VAL A 233 -10.88 -3.94 1.30
CA VAL A 233 -9.52 -3.49 0.96
C VAL A 233 -8.72 -4.62 0.30
N SER A 234 -8.81 -5.85 0.82
CA SER A 234 -8.06 -6.99 0.28
C SER A 234 -8.51 -7.38 -1.12
N GLN A 235 -9.83 -7.43 -1.38
CA GLN A 235 -10.35 -7.71 -2.73
C GLN A 235 -10.04 -6.57 -3.71
N ALA A 236 -10.12 -5.30 -3.27
CA ALA A 236 -9.77 -4.18 -4.13
C ALA A 236 -8.27 -4.18 -4.48
N GLY A 237 -7.42 -4.56 -3.53
CA GLY A 237 -5.99 -4.73 -3.76
C GLY A 237 -5.67 -5.87 -4.73
N LEU A 238 -6.35 -7.01 -4.60
CA LEU A 238 -6.23 -8.14 -5.53
C LEU A 238 -6.61 -7.71 -6.95
N VAL A 239 -7.78 -7.06 -7.12
CA VAL A 239 -8.25 -6.64 -8.44
C VAL A 239 -7.40 -5.51 -9.02
N ASN A 240 -6.92 -4.57 -8.19
CA ASN A 240 -6.00 -3.53 -8.66
C ASN A 240 -4.70 -4.13 -9.25
N ASN A 241 -4.10 -5.13 -8.59
CA ASN A 241 -2.92 -5.80 -9.12
C ASN A 241 -3.22 -6.78 -10.26
N LEU A 242 -4.44 -7.28 -10.33
CA LEU A 242 -4.93 -8.06 -11.47
C LEU A 242 -4.95 -7.17 -12.74
N ASN A 243 -5.32 -5.89 -12.60
CA ASN A 243 -5.21 -4.90 -13.69
C ASN A 243 -3.75 -4.72 -14.15
N ASP A 244 -2.79 -4.70 -13.21
CA ASP A 244 -1.37 -4.61 -13.55
C ASP A 244 -0.92 -5.84 -14.34
N GLY A 245 -1.27 -7.04 -13.88
CA GLY A 245 -0.92 -8.30 -14.57
C GLY A 245 -1.45 -8.35 -15.99
N MET A 246 -2.69 -7.90 -16.21
CA MET A 246 -3.30 -7.78 -17.55
C MET A 246 -2.61 -6.70 -18.38
N ALA A 247 -2.41 -5.49 -17.84
CA ALA A 247 -1.86 -4.37 -18.59
C ALA A 247 -0.44 -4.65 -19.09
N TRP A 248 0.40 -5.24 -18.25
CA TRP A 248 1.77 -5.63 -18.64
C TRP A 248 1.80 -6.76 -19.66
N GLY A 249 0.87 -7.71 -19.57
CA GLY A 249 0.81 -8.87 -20.47
C GLY A 249 0.10 -8.61 -21.81
N LEU A 250 -1.12 -8.03 -21.76
CA LEU A 250 -1.98 -7.94 -22.93
C LEU A 250 -1.92 -6.60 -23.68
N PHE A 251 -1.68 -5.48 -23.03
CA PHE A 251 -1.72 -4.18 -23.71
C PHE A 251 -0.72 -4.08 -24.85
N PRO A 252 0.56 -4.46 -24.71
CA PRO A 252 1.49 -4.44 -25.84
C PRO A 252 1.00 -5.28 -27.03
N LEU A 253 0.39 -6.44 -26.76
CA LEU A 253 -0.17 -7.31 -27.82
C LEU A 253 -1.38 -6.68 -28.50
N LEU A 254 -2.29 -6.04 -27.72
CA LEU A 254 -3.44 -5.34 -28.25
C LEU A 254 -3.03 -4.14 -29.10
N PHE A 255 -2.02 -3.38 -28.67
CA PHE A 255 -1.50 -2.24 -29.40
C PHE A 255 -0.84 -2.66 -30.72
N ALA A 256 -0.05 -3.73 -30.69
CA ALA A 256 0.54 -4.33 -31.89
C ALA A 256 -0.53 -4.84 -32.86
N ALA A 257 -1.55 -5.56 -32.37
CA ALA A 257 -2.68 -6.02 -33.15
C ALA A 257 -3.53 -4.87 -33.74
N SER A 258 -3.46 -3.68 -33.14
CA SER A 258 -4.10 -2.44 -33.61
C SER A 258 -3.23 -1.63 -34.59
N GLY A 259 -2.08 -2.16 -35.02
CA GLY A 259 -1.19 -1.54 -36.00
C GLY A 259 -0.26 -0.45 -35.42
N MET A 260 -0.08 -0.40 -34.11
CA MET A 260 0.86 0.55 -33.49
C MET A 260 2.30 0.16 -33.75
N SER A 261 3.14 1.16 -34.07
CA SER A 261 4.58 0.98 -34.20
C SER A 261 5.22 0.64 -32.83
N LEU A 262 6.40 0.03 -32.84
CA LEU A 262 7.13 -0.32 -31.61
C LEU A 262 7.39 0.91 -30.73
N SER A 263 7.69 2.07 -31.34
CA SER A 263 7.85 3.32 -30.61
C SER A 263 6.56 3.79 -29.94
N GLN A 264 5.42 3.69 -30.62
CA GLN A 264 4.11 4.02 -30.06
C GLN A 264 3.73 3.09 -28.89
N ILE A 265 4.00 1.79 -29.04
CA ILE A 265 3.80 0.81 -27.95
C ILE A 265 4.65 1.16 -26.73
N GLY A 266 5.92 1.53 -26.94
CA GLY A 266 6.81 1.97 -25.87
C GLY A 266 6.26 3.19 -25.11
N TRP A 267 5.78 4.21 -25.82
CA TRP A 267 5.15 5.38 -25.22
C TRP A 267 3.89 5.00 -24.42
N LEU A 268 2.99 4.21 -25.01
CA LEU A 268 1.75 3.77 -24.35
C LEU A 268 2.03 2.93 -23.10
N ALA A 269 3.04 2.06 -23.14
CA ALA A 269 3.45 1.25 -22.00
C ALA A 269 4.03 2.11 -20.86
N ALA A 270 4.65 3.27 -21.17
CA ALA A 270 5.24 4.15 -20.17
C ALA A 270 4.22 5.10 -19.50
N ILE A 271 3.11 5.42 -20.18
CA ILE A 271 2.10 6.36 -19.68
C ILE A 271 1.49 5.87 -18.36
N TYR A 272 1.02 4.63 -18.32
CA TYR A 272 0.36 4.07 -17.15
C TYR A 272 1.23 4.14 -15.87
N PRO A 273 2.44 3.55 -15.84
CA PRO A 273 3.28 3.60 -14.64
C PRO A 273 3.79 5.01 -14.33
N GLY A 274 3.97 5.87 -15.33
CA GLY A 274 4.38 7.26 -15.14
C GLY A 274 3.31 8.07 -14.40
N VAL A 275 2.06 8.01 -14.86
CA VAL A 275 0.92 8.69 -14.22
C VAL A 275 0.68 8.12 -12.82
N TRP A 276 0.71 6.81 -12.67
CA TRP A 276 0.59 6.16 -11.36
C TRP A 276 1.68 6.61 -10.40
N GLY A 277 2.95 6.55 -10.81
CA GLY A 277 4.09 6.93 -9.97
C GLY A 277 3.98 8.35 -9.44
N VAL A 278 3.68 9.32 -10.30
CA VAL A 278 3.53 10.73 -9.90
C VAL A 278 2.24 10.97 -9.13
N GLY A 279 1.13 10.39 -9.58
CA GLY A 279 -0.19 10.63 -9.00
C GLY A 279 -0.30 10.23 -7.53
N GLN A 280 0.37 9.15 -7.11
CA GLN A 280 0.29 8.65 -5.73
C GLN A 280 0.90 9.59 -4.67
N LEU A 281 1.77 10.53 -5.06
CA LEU A 281 2.27 11.57 -4.15
C LEU A 281 1.13 12.49 -3.67
N PHE A 282 0.18 12.77 -4.56
CA PHE A 282 -0.96 13.65 -4.28
C PHE A 282 -2.12 12.87 -3.67
N THR A 283 -2.45 11.72 -4.23
CA THR A 283 -3.61 10.93 -3.81
C THR A 283 -3.42 10.29 -2.45
N GLY A 284 -2.19 9.90 -2.10
CA GLY A 284 -1.87 9.45 -0.75
C GLY A 284 -2.20 10.50 0.31
N ALA A 285 -1.77 11.75 0.09
CA ALA A 285 -2.10 12.87 0.99
C ALA A 285 -3.60 13.26 0.93
N ALA A 286 -4.22 13.20 -0.25
CA ALA A 286 -5.65 13.47 -0.42
C ALA A 286 -6.50 12.48 0.37
N SER A 287 -6.12 11.20 0.41
CA SER A 287 -6.83 10.15 1.14
C SER A 287 -6.94 10.41 2.64
N ASP A 288 -6.00 11.16 3.22
CA ASP A 288 -6.05 11.58 4.63
C ASP A 288 -7.11 12.65 4.90
N LYS A 289 -7.59 13.35 3.85
CA LYS A 289 -8.56 14.45 3.94
C LYS A 289 -9.95 14.05 3.45
N VAL A 290 -10.01 13.34 2.33
CA VAL A 290 -11.25 12.98 1.62
C VAL A 290 -11.88 11.70 2.21
N GLY A 291 -11.07 10.85 2.84
CA GLY A 291 -11.46 9.53 3.33
C GLY A 291 -10.96 8.40 2.42
N ARG A 292 -11.16 7.16 2.87
CA ARG A 292 -10.59 5.98 2.19
C ARG A 292 -11.56 5.35 1.19
N LYS A 293 -12.80 5.15 1.61
CA LYS A 293 -13.82 4.42 0.86
C LYS A 293 -14.05 4.98 -0.54
N TRP A 294 -14.41 6.26 -0.60
CA TRP A 294 -14.78 6.86 -1.87
C TRP A 294 -13.59 7.09 -2.79
N LEU A 295 -12.39 7.29 -2.23
CA LEU A 295 -11.18 7.41 -3.04
C LEU A 295 -10.80 6.05 -3.66
N ILE A 296 -10.97 4.94 -2.93
CA ILE A 296 -10.76 3.58 -3.46
C ILE A 296 -11.83 3.27 -4.51
N ALA A 297 -13.12 3.44 -4.18
CA ALA A 297 -14.21 3.10 -5.08
C ALA A 297 -14.16 3.89 -6.39
N SER A 298 -13.99 5.22 -6.31
CA SER A 298 -13.87 6.07 -7.51
C SER A 298 -12.60 5.77 -8.30
N GLY A 299 -11.48 5.48 -7.63
CA GLY A 299 -10.25 5.06 -8.29
C GLY A 299 -10.41 3.74 -9.07
N MET A 300 -11.14 2.75 -8.52
CA MET A 300 -11.46 1.51 -9.24
C MET A 300 -12.35 1.78 -10.46
N TRP A 301 -13.32 2.69 -10.37
CA TRP A 301 -14.17 3.04 -11.51
C TRP A 301 -13.39 3.83 -12.57
N VAL A 302 -12.50 4.73 -12.19
CA VAL A 302 -11.59 5.42 -13.12
C VAL A 302 -10.71 4.43 -13.87
N GLN A 303 -10.14 3.42 -13.18
CA GLN A 303 -9.41 2.33 -13.81
C GLN A 303 -10.29 1.56 -14.80
N ALA A 304 -11.49 1.16 -14.36
CA ALA A 304 -12.42 0.40 -15.21
C ALA A 304 -12.77 1.16 -16.49
N ILE A 305 -13.02 2.47 -16.41
CA ILE A 305 -13.26 3.34 -17.57
C ILE A 305 -12.03 3.38 -18.48
N GLY A 306 -10.83 3.55 -17.93
CA GLY A 306 -9.59 3.55 -18.70
C GLY A 306 -9.35 2.24 -19.46
N ILE A 307 -9.60 1.09 -18.78
CA ILE A 307 -9.51 -0.24 -19.39
C ILE A 307 -10.58 -0.41 -20.48
N ALA A 308 -11.81 0.04 -20.24
CA ALA A 308 -12.90 -0.04 -21.21
C ALA A 308 -12.63 0.81 -22.48
N ILE A 309 -12.09 2.02 -22.32
CA ILE A 309 -11.66 2.86 -23.46
C ILE A 309 -10.59 2.14 -24.29
N THR A 310 -9.63 1.47 -23.62
CA THR A 310 -8.60 0.67 -24.29
C THR A 310 -9.21 -0.51 -25.05
N ALA A 311 -10.26 -1.15 -24.53
CA ALA A 311 -10.95 -2.26 -25.20
C ALA A 311 -11.77 -1.80 -26.41
N LEU A 312 -12.32 -0.59 -26.38
CA LEU A 312 -13.24 -0.06 -27.42
C LEU A 312 -12.54 0.53 -28.64
N SER A 313 -11.30 0.94 -28.51
CA SER A 313 -10.61 1.74 -29.56
C SER A 313 -9.45 0.96 -30.19
N SER A 314 -9.00 1.51 -31.35
CA SER A 314 -7.72 1.14 -31.99
C SER A 314 -6.83 2.37 -32.21
N ALA A 315 -7.23 3.55 -31.73
CA ALA A 315 -6.52 4.78 -31.93
C ALA A 315 -5.48 5.03 -30.83
N PHE A 316 -4.29 5.51 -31.20
CA PHE A 316 -3.20 5.83 -30.27
C PHE A 316 -3.65 6.72 -29.10
N TRP A 317 -4.37 7.81 -29.40
CA TRP A 317 -4.81 8.74 -28.37
C TRP A 317 -5.85 8.16 -27.40
N ALA A 318 -6.69 7.24 -27.86
CA ALA A 318 -7.63 6.56 -26.98
C ALA A 318 -6.88 5.59 -26.04
N PHE A 319 -5.88 4.88 -26.54
CA PHE A 319 -4.99 4.06 -25.70
C PHE A 319 -4.21 4.91 -24.69
N ALA A 320 -3.71 6.08 -25.11
CA ALA A 320 -3.04 7.02 -24.20
C ALA A 320 -3.98 7.52 -23.10
N VAL A 321 -5.20 7.93 -23.43
CA VAL A 321 -6.22 8.33 -22.44
C VAL A 321 -6.58 7.17 -21.51
N GLY A 322 -6.75 5.96 -22.06
CA GLY A 322 -6.98 4.75 -21.27
C GLY A 322 -5.85 4.50 -20.27
N GLY A 323 -4.60 4.62 -20.70
CA GLY A 323 -3.40 4.50 -19.86
C GLY A 323 -3.32 5.58 -18.77
N VAL A 324 -3.65 6.84 -19.08
CA VAL A 324 -3.71 7.95 -18.11
C VAL A 324 -4.77 7.65 -17.04
N LEU A 325 -5.98 7.27 -17.44
CA LEU A 325 -7.07 6.96 -16.49
C LEU A 325 -6.73 5.75 -15.63
N LEU A 326 -6.18 4.69 -16.22
CA LEU A 326 -5.72 3.53 -15.46
C LEU A 326 -4.66 3.93 -14.42
N GLY A 327 -3.67 4.74 -14.81
CA GLY A 327 -2.62 5.22 -13.91
C GLY A 327 -3.15 6.12 -12.81
N LEU A 328 -4.04 7.04 -13.12
CA LEU A 328 -4.67 7.93 -12.14
C LEU A 328 -5.51 7.14 -11.14
N GLY A 329 -6.35 6.22 -11.62
CA GLY A 329 -7.16 5.37 -10.77
C GLY A 329 -6.30 4.49 -9.86
N THR A 330 -5.22 3.89 -10.38
CA THR A 330 -4.25 3.12 -9.58
C THR A 330 -3.58 3.97 -8.51
N ALA A 331 -3.20 5.21 -8.84
CA ALA A 331 -2.65 6.16 -7.88
C ALA A 331 -3.63 6.49 -6.74
N MET A 332 -4.93 6.60 -7.05
CA MET A 332 -5.97 6.83 -6.03
C MET A 332 -6.14 5.63 -5.10
N VAL A 333 -6.04 4.43 -5.63
CA VAL A 333 -6.34 3.17 -4.92
C VAL A 333 -5.16 2.71 -4.09
N TYR A 334 -3.99 2.59 -4.67
CA TYR A 334 -2.86 1.85 -4.14
C TYR A 334 -2.37 2.31 -2.75
N PRO A 335 -1.99 3.59 -2.53
CA PRO A 335 -1.57 4.06 -1.21
C PRO A 335 -2.73 4.09 -0.21
N THR A 336 -3.96 4.29 -0.70
CA THR A 336 -5.17 4.40 0.12
C THR A 336 -5.54 3.06 0.75
N LEU A 337 -5.36 1.94 0.04
CA LEU A 337 -5.61 0.59 0.58
C LEU A 337 -4.71 0.28 1.79
N LEU A 338 -3.40 0.58 1.68
CA LEU A 338 -2.46 0.38 2.80
C LEU A 338 -2.80 1.28 3.99
N ALA A 339 -3.18 2.53 3.72
CA ALA A 339 -3.60 3.45 4.77
C ALA A 339 -4.89 2.98 5.44
N ALA A 340 -5.86 2.45 4.69
CA ALA A 340 -7.12 1.91 5.21
C ALA A 340 -6.89 0.72 6.15
N ILE A 341 -5.99 -0.21 5.81
CA ILE A 341 -5.62 -1.29 6.73
C ILE A 341 -5.00 -0.73 8.01
N GLY A 342 -4.12 0.27 7.87
CA GLY A 342 -3.52 0.95 9.00
C GLY A 342 -4.55 1.61 9.92
N ASP A 343 -5.68 2.06 9.36
CA ASP A 343 -6.74 2.73 10.10
C ASP A 343 -7.69 1.74 10.82
N VAL A 344 -7.96 0.57 10.21
CA VAL A 344 -8.92 -0.42 10.71
C VAL A 344 -8.26 -1.45 11.63
N ALA A 345 -7.08 -1.96 11.27
CA ALA A 345 -6.39 -2.98 12.05
C ALA A 345 -5.78 -2.40 13.32
N HIS A 346 -6.08 -3.03 14.47
CA HIS A 346 -5.50 -2.64 15.76
C HIS A 346 -3.95 -2.72 15.71
N PRO A 347 -3.21 -1.80 16.33
CA PRO A 347 -1.75 -1.73 16.27
C PRO A 347 -1.04 -3.06 16.58
N THR A 348 -1.55 -3.84 17.53
CA THR A 348 -0.93 -5.10 17.99
C THR A 348 -0.91 -6.22 16.96
N TRP A 349 -1.81 -6.22 15.96
CA TRP A 349 -1.87 -7.23 14.89
C TRP A 349 -1.91 -6.62 13.47
N ARG A 350 -1.70 -5.31 13.35
CA ARG A 350 -1.71 -4.57 12.07
C ARG A 350 -0.70 -5.12 11.07
N ALA A 351 0.51 -5.45 11.53
CA ALA A 351 1.53 -5.98 10.64
C ALA A 351 1.10 -7.31 10.02
N SER A 352 0.45 -8.17 10.79
CA SER A 352 -0.14 -9.41 10.29
C SER A 352 -1.26 -9.16 9.27
N ALA A 353 -2.13 -8.16 9.50
CA ALA A 353 -3.17 -7.77 8.55
C ALA A 353 -2.58 -7.22 7.24
N VAL A 354 -1.54 -6.38 7.30
CA VAL A 354 -0.80 -5.91 6.12
C VAL A 354 -0.20 -7.10 5.35
N GLY A 355 0.34 -8.09 6.05
CA GLY A 355 0.88 -9.30 5.43
C GLY A 355 -0.18 -10.09 4.66
N VAL A 356 -1.38 -10.29 5.25
CA VAL A 356 -2.51 -10.96 4.57
C VAL A 356 -2.99 -10.16 3.35
N TYR A 357 -3.15 -8.86 3.50
CA TYR A 357 -3.51 -7.98 2.39
C TYR A 357 -2.51 -8.10 1.24
N ARG A 358 -1.21 -8.07 1.54
CA ARG A 358 -0.16 -8.15 0.53
C ARG A 358 -0.09 -9.51 -0.15
N LEU A 359 -0.45 -10.59 0.55
CA LEU A 359 -0.64 -11.90 -0.08
C LEU A 359 -1.69 -11.81 -1.20
N TRP A 360 -2.89 -11.32 -0.88
CA TRP A 360 -3.96 -11.21 -1.86
C TRP A 360 -3.61 -10.26 -3.00
N ARG A 361 -3.06 -9.10 -2.67
CA ARG A 361 -2.63 -8.11 -3.66
C ARG A 361 -1.62 -8.70 -4.65
N ASP A 362 -0.54 -9.31 -4.15
CA ASP A 362 0.54 -9.79 -5.03
C ASP A 362 0.13 -11.05 -5.81
N LEU A 363 -0.78 -11.88 -5.28
CA LEU A 363 -1.43 -12.95 -6.03
C LEU A 363 -2.31 -12.39 -7.16
N GLY A 364 -2.91 -11.23 -6.99
CA GLY A 364 -3.70 -10.57 -8.04
C GLY A 364 -2.92 -10.38 -9.33
N TYR A 365 -1.63 -10.06 -9.26
CA TYR A 365 -0.77 -9.92 -10.43
C TYR A 365 -0.67 -11.23 -11.25
N ALA A 366 -0.43 -12.35 -10.58
CA ALA A 366 -0.36 -13.65 -11.24
C ALA A 366 -1.73 -14.10 -11.78
N LEU A 367 -2.79 -13.91 -10.98
CA LEU A 367 -4.16 -14.25 -11.39
C LEU A 367 -4.63 -13.38 -12.55
N GLY A 368 -4.23 -12.12 -12.61
CA GLY A 368 -4.56 -11.19 -13.69
C GLY A 368 -3.95 -11.63 -15.01
N ALA A 369 -2.66 -11.96 -15.02
CA ALA A 369 -1.98 -12.45 -16.20
C ALA A 369 -2.60 -13.79 -16.70
N LEU A 370 -2.89 -14.72 -15.77
CA LEU A 370 -3.50 -16.00 -16.09
C LEU A 370 -4.92 -15.84 -16.64
N LEU A 371 -5.79 -15.12 -15.94
CA LEU A 371 -7.19 -14.88 -16.35
C LEU A 371 -7.23 -14.18 -17.71
N ALA A 372 -6.41 -13.13 -17.87
CA ALA A 372 -6.34 -12.38 -19.10
C ALA A 372 -5.85 -13.26 -20.26
N GLY A 373 -4.86 -14.12 -20.04
CA GLY A 373 -4.36 -15.07 -21.05
C GLY A 373 -5.42 -16.08 -21.46
N VAL A 374 -6.05 -16.74 -20.48
CA VAL A 374 -7.11 -17.75 -20.77
C VAL A 374 -8.29 -17.15 -21.54
N VAL A 375 -8.75 -15.96 -21.13
CA VAL A 375 -9.86 -15.30 -21.83
C VAL A 375 -9.42 -14.81 -23.21
N ALA A 376 -8.19 -14.34 -23.36
CA ALA A 376 -7.65 -13.89 -24.65
C ALA A 376 -7.54 -15.07 -25.66
N ASP A 377 -7.10 -16.23 -25.19
CA ASP A 377 -6.99 -17.43 -26.02
C ASP A 377 -8.37 -17.96 -26.44
N ALA A 378 -9.38 -17.88 -25.54
CA ALA A 378 -10.72 -18.38 -25.80
C ALA A 378 -11.61 -17.40 -26.59
N LEU A 379 -11.54 -16.10 -26.31
CA LEU A 379 -12.49 -15.08 -26.77
C LEU A 379 -11.81 -13.87 -27.45
N GLY A 380 -10.47 -13.86 -27.49
CA GLY A 380 -9.68 -12.79 -28.08
C GLY A 380 -9.30 -11.67 -27.09
N LEU A 381 -8.28 -10.88 -27.50
CA LEU A 381 -7.64 -9.86 -26.66
C LEU A 381 -8.64 -8.82 -26.09
N ARG A 382 -9.57 -8.34 -26.91
CA ARG A 382 -10.54 -7.31 -26.49
C ARG A 382 -11.52 -7.84 -25.45
N ALA A 383 -11.96 -9.11 -25.60
CA ALA A 383 -12.85 -9.75 -24.63
C ALA A 383 -12.14 -9.91 -23.27
N ALA A 384 -10.86 -10.27 -23.27
CA ALA A 384 -10.06 -10.33 -22.05
C ALA A 384 -9.97 -8.97 -21.34
N VAL A 385 -9.69 -7.91 -22.09
CA VAL A 385 -9.63 -6.54 -21.53
C VAL A 385 -10.98 -6.11 -20.98
N TRP A 386 -12.10 -6.42 -21.65
CA TRP A 386 -13.45 -6.18 -21.14
C TRP A 386 -13.77 -6.96 -19.86
N ALA A 387 -13.39 -8.24 -19.78
CA ALA A 387 -13.60 -9.04 -18.57
C ALA A 387 -12.92 -8.39 -17.35
N ILE A 388 -11.71 -7.91 -17.53
CA ILE A 388 -10.95 -7.20 -16.47
C ILE A 388 -11.61 -5.84 -16.13
N ALA A 389 -12.07 -5.08 -17.11
CA ALA A 389 -12.80 -3.83 -16.87
C ALA A 389 -14.05 -4.04 -16.00
N LEU A 390 -14.84 -5.07 -16.30
CA LEU A 390 -16.04 -5.42 -15.54
C LEU A 390 -15.72 -5.88 -14.12
N LEU A 391 -14.69 -6.71 -13.94
CA LEU A 391 -14.22 -7.11 -12.61
C LEU A 391 -13.76 -5.90 -11.79
N THR A 392 -13.07 -4.96 -12.42
CA THR A 392 -12.59 -3.74 -11.77
C THR A 392 -13.74 -2.82 -11.35
N ALA A 393 -14.74 -2.65 -12.23
CA ALA A 393 -15.96 -1.90 -11.91
C ALA A 393 -16.73 -2.55 -10.75
N GLY A 394 -16.88 -3.88 -10.77
CA GLY A 394 -17.51 -4.66 -9.71
C GLY A 394 -16.78 -4.55 -8.39
N SER A 395 -15.45 -4.55 -8.40
CA SER A 395 -14.61 -4.34 -7.21
C SER A 395 -14.84 -2.95 -6.59
N GLY A 396 -14.95 -1.91 -7.42
CA GLY A 396 -15.32 -0.56 -6.98
C GLY A 396 -16.70 -0.53 -6.30
N LEU A 397 -17.69 -1.25 -6.88
CA LEU A 397 -19.02 -1.37 -6.29
C LEU A 397 -19.00 -2.10 -4.95
N VAL A 398 -18.28 -3.22 -4.84
CA VAL A 398 -18.08 -3.94 -3.57
C VAL A 398 -17.52 -3.02 -2.50
N THR A 399 -16.51 -2.22 -2.84
CA THR A 399 -15.92 -1.22 -1.92
C THR A 399 -16.96 -0.17 -1.53
N ALA A 400 -17.70 0.38 -2.48
CA ALA A 400 -18.72 1.41 -2.24
C ALA A 400 -19.88 0.92 -1.35
N VAL A 401 -20.25 -0.36 -1.44
CA VAL A 401 -21.37 -0.93 -0.66
C VAL A 401 -20.91 -1.44 0.70
N ARG A 402 -19.80 -2.19 0.75
CA ARG A 402 -19.40 -2.92 1.96
C ARG A 402 -18.52 -2.13 2.90
N MET A 403 -17.61 -1.29 2.37
CA MET A 403 -16.67 -0.52 3.18
C MET A 403 -17.37 0.64 3.88
N ARG A 404 -17.02 0.88 5.14
CA ARG A 404 -17.46 2.06 5.86
C ARG A 404 -16.54 3.23 5.54
N GLU A 405 -17.11 4.45 5.50
CA GLU A 405 -16.26 5.63 5.34
C GLU A 405 -15.57 5.95 6.66
N THR A 406 -14.26 5.92 6.64
CA THR A 406 -13.41 6.34 7.76
C THR A 406 -13.00 7.81 7.59
N LEU A 407 -13.96 8.71 7.41
CA LEU A 407 -13.69 10.15 7.51
C LEU A 407 -13.20 10.44 8.91
N ARG A 408 -11.93 10.77 9.05
CA ARG A 408 -11.39 11.18 10.34
C ARG A 408 -12.05 12.48 10.79
N ALA A 409 -12.38 12.52 12.05
CA ALA A 409 -12.85 13.74 12.66
C ALA A 409 -11.81 14.85 12.45
N ARG A 410 -12.24 16.00 11.94
CA ARG A 410 -11.37 17.17 11.82
C ARG A 410 -10.83 17.49 13.21
N CYS A 411 -9.51 17.46 13.34
CA CYS A 411 -8.86 17.85 14.59
C CYS A 411 -8.81 19.38 14.66
N ILE A 412 -9.28 19.94 15.73
CA ILE A 412 -9.05 21.35 16.07
C ILE A 412 -7.99 21.43 17.18
N THR A 413 -7.16 22.48 17.14
CA THR A 413 -6.17 22.71 18.19
C THR A 413 -6.86 23.24 19.45
N VAL A 414 -6.18 23.10 20.60
CA VAL A 414 -6.68 23.69 21.86
C VAL A 414 -6.92 25.18 21.68
N ASP A 415 -6.00 25.91 21.04
CA ASP A 415 -6.13 27.34 20.77
C ASP A 415 -7.32 27.65 19.83
N GLU A 416 -7.62 26.78 18.89
CA GLU A 416 -8.81 26.94 18.03
C GLU A 416 -10.09 26.67 18.83
N LEU A 417 -10.10 25.66 19.69
CA LEU A 417 -11.24 25.37 20.57
C LEU A 417 -11.51 26.58 21.51
N VAL A 418 -10.48 27.09 22.18
CA VAL A 418 -10.59 28.25 23.07
C VAL A 418 -11.12 29.47 22.32
N ARG A 419 -10.60 29.76 21.13
CA ARG A 419 -11.08 30.89 20.31
C ARG A 419 -12.53 30.74 19.87
N ARG A 420 -12.99 29.52 19.55
CA ARG A 420 -14.39 29.27 19.15
C ARG A 420 -15.34 29.35 20.32
N LEU A 421 -14.95 28.83 21.49
CA LEU A 421 -15.70 28.96 22.72
C LEU A 421 -15.83 30.44 23.15
N ALA A 422 -14.75 31.22 22.98
CA ALA A 422 -14.77 32.66 23.29
C ALA A 422 -15.65 33.48 22.32
N LYS A 423 -15.98 32.95 21.13
CA LYS A 423 -16.88 33.58 20.14
C LYS A 423 -18.33 33.14 20.25
N ASP A 424 -18.65 32.38 21.28
CA ASP A 424 -20.00 31.83 21.51
C ASP A 424 -20.55 31.02 20.32
N GLU A 425 -19.64 30.35 19.59
CA GLU A 425 -20.06 29.41 18.54
C GLU A 425 -20.82 28.24 19.19
N ALA A 426 -21.89 27.77 18.55
CA ALA A 426 -22.71 26.65 19.03
C ALA A 426 -21.93 25.33 19.02
N LEU A 427 -20.94 25.22 19.90
CA LEU A 427 -20.15 24.03 20.13
C LEU A 427 -20.65 23.27 21.35
N TYR A 428 -20.74 21.95 21.21
CA TYR A 428 -21.08 21.06 22.32
C TYR A 428 -19.85 20.17 22.62
N VAL A 429 -19.20 20.46 23.75
CA VAL A 429 -17.95 19.76 24.11
C VAL A 429 -18.30 18.51 24.92
N VAL A 430 -17.83 17.34 24.41
CA VAL A 430 -17.99 16.03 25.05
C VAL A 430 -16.61 15.51 25.46
N ASP A 431 -16.39 15.41 26.76
CA ASP A 431 -15.19 14.79 27.32
C ASP A 431 -15.43 13.27 27.45
N VAL A 432 -14.65 12.51 26.68
CA VAL A 432 -14.81 11.04 26.58
C VAL A 432 -13.86 10.26 27.51
N ARG A 433 -13.27 10.95 28.48
CA ARG A 433 -12.45 10.34 29.53
C ARG A 433 -13.30 9.69 30.61
N SER A 434 -12.64 8.96 31.53
CA SER A 434 -13.33 8.43 32.69
C SER A 434 -13.86 9.56 33.63
N PRO A 435 -14.86 9.29 34.47
CA PRO A 435 -15.35 10.26 35.42
C PRO A 435 -14.26 10.81 36.36
N GLU A 436 -13.29 9.97 36.73
CA GLU A 436 -12.17 10.36 37.60
C GLU A 436 -11.20 11.31 36.86
N GLU A 437 -10.90 11.02 35.58
CA GLU A 437 -10.08 11.92 34.75
C GLU A 437 -10.78 13.26 34.51
N PHE A 438 -12.10 13.23 34.34
CA PHE A 438 -12.92 14.45 34.16
C PHE A 438 -12.96 15.30 35.45
N ALA A 439 -13.15 14.66 36.61
CA ALA A 439 -13.15 15.34 37.92
C ALA A 439 -11.80 15.98 38.26
N ALA A 440 -10.69 15.37 37.80
CA ALA A 440 -9.34 15.92 37.99
C ALA A 440 -9.06 17.19 37.18
N GLY A 441 -9.93 17.54 36.23
CA GLY A 441 -9.86 18.77 35.42
C GLY A 441 -10.39 18.54 34.01
N HIS A 442 -11.25 19.45 33.53
CA HIS A 442 -11.90 19.34 32.22
C HIS A 442 -12.08 20.70 31.55
N VAL A 443 -12.45 20.69 30.26
CA VAL A 443 -12.79 21.92 29.53
C VAL A 443 -14.07 22.53 30.13
N PRO A 444 -14.07 23.81 30.50
CA PRO A 444 -15.27 24.46 31.05
C PRO A 444 -16.50 24.27 30.15
N GLY A 445 -17.61 23.83 30.73
CA GLY A 445 -18.85 23.55 30.01
C GLY A 445 -18.89 22.21 29.25
N ALA A 446 -17.86 21.39 29.34
CA ALA A 446 -17.86 20.04 28.73
C ALA A 446 -18.79 19.09 29.50
N LYS A 447 -19.53 18.26 28.77
CA LYS A 447 -20.27 17.11 29.33
C LYS A 447 -19.38 15.89 29.34
N ASN A 448 -19.29 15.21 30.49
CA ASN A 448 -18.58 13.92 30.55
C ASN A 448 -19.49 12.81 30.03
N VAL A 449 -19.05 12.15 28.95
CA VAL A 449 -19.68 10.95 28.39
C VAL A 449 -18.54 9.99 28.04
N PRO A 450 -18.16 9.08 28.93
CA PRO A 450 -17.07 8.14 28.71
C PRO A 450 -17.25 7.34 27.41
N LEU A 451 -16.16 7.11 26.68
CA LEU A 451 -16.21 6.42 25.39
C LEU A 451 -17.00 5.10 25.40
N PRO A 452 -16.92 4.22 26.44
CA PRO A 452 -17.69 2.99 26.50
C PRO A 452 -19.21 3.18 26.56
N THR A 453 -19.68 4.29 27.13
CA THR A 453 -21.12 4.59 27.29
C THR A 453 -21.65 5.52 26.17
N LEU A 454 -20.75 6.10 25.37
CA LEU A 454 -21.09 7.09 24.35
C LEU A 454 -22.13 6.58 23.35
N GLU A 455 -22.07 5.32 22.97
CA GLU A 455 -23.00 4.75 21.99
C GLU A 455 -24.44 4.74 22.50
N ALA A 456 -24.64 4.46 23.77
CA ALA A 456 -25.96 4.49 24.41
C ALA A 456 -26.51 5.93 24.56
N GLU A 457 -25.61 6.89 24.72
CA GLU A 457 -25.97 8.30 24.94
C GLU A 457 -26.07 9.13 23.64
N VAL A 458 -25.79 8.57 22.48
CA VAL A 458 -25.85 9.30 21.18
C VAL A 458 -27.19 10.00 20.98
N GLY A 459 -28.31 9.39 21.43
CA GLY A 459 -29.65 9.95 21.30
C GLY A 459 -29.92 11.21 22.14
N THR A 460 -29.12 11.45 23.17
CA THR A 460 -29.23 12.60 24.07
C THR A 460 -28.42 13.81 23.60
N LEU A 461 -27.55 13.63 22.60
CA LEU A 461 -26.67 14.68 22.11
C LEU A 461 -27.36 15.57 21.08
N PRO A 462 -27.06 16.89 21.07
CA PRO A 462 -27.71 17.83 20.17
C PRO A 462 -27.33 17.54 18.70
N ARG A 463 -28.33 17.46 17.83
CA ARG A 463 -28.11 17.18 16.37
C ARG A 463 -27.73 18.44 15.60
N ASP A 464 -28.07 19.60 16.08
CA ASP A 464 -27.86 20.87 15.38
C ASP A 464 -26.54 21.56 15.75
N ALA A 465 -25.88 21.11 16.82
CA ALA A 465 -24.59 21.63 17.26
C ALA A 465 -23.41 20.83 16.65
N VAL A 466 -22.27 21.50 16.55
CA VAL A 466 -21.02 20.83 16.27
C VAL A 466 -20.44 20.23 17.54
N ILE A 467 -20.40 18.92 17.65
CA ILE A 467 -19.90 18.22 18.83
C ILE A 467 -18.37 18.15 18.76
N VAL A 468 -17.70 18.67 19.78
CA VAL A 468 -16.25 18.57 19.95
C VAL A 468 -15.94 17.49 20.97
N THR A 469 -15.34 16.39 20.55
CA THR A 469 -14.91 15.32 21.46
C THR A 469 -13.50 15.59 21.97
N VAL A 470 -13.31 15.59 23.27
CA VAL A 470 -12.00 15.84 23.91
C VAL A 470 -11.53 14.65 24.75
N CYS A 471 -10.21 14.46 24.80
CA CYS A 471 -9.56 13.52 25.71
C CYS A 471 -8.20 14.07 26.17
N GLY A 472 -7.60 13.49 27.20
CA GLY A 472 -6.42 14.07 27.88
C GLY A 472 -5.16 14.31 27.05
N LYS A 473 -5.01 13.66 25.88
CA LYS A 473 -3.81 13.75 25.02
C LYS A 473 -4.12 13.97 23.54
N GLY A 474 -5.36 14.36 23.20
CA GLY A 474 -5.77 14.58 21.81
C GLY A 474 -5.60 13.36 20.90
N GLY A 475 -5.74 12.16 21.45
CA GLY A 475 -5.47 10.90 20.78
C GLY A 475 -6.69 10.01 20.55
N GLY A 476 -6.49 8.71 20.46
CA GLY A 476 -7.44 7.71 20.01
C GLY A 476 -8.85 7.76 20.56
N ARG A 477 -9.06 8.06 21.86
CA ARG A 477 -10.41 8.10 22.47
C ARG A 477 -11.32 9.17 21.86
N SER A 478 -10.84 10.40 21.69
CA SER A 478 -11.64 11.48 21.07
C SER A 478 -11.84 11.25 19.57
N GLU A 479 -10.90 10.61 18.89
CA GLU A 479 -11.04 10.22 17.48
C GLU A 479 -12.09 9.13 17.29
N SER A 480 -12.03 8.08 18.12
CA SER A 480 -13.01 7.00 18.12
C SER A 480 -14.42 7.51 18.42
N ALA A 481 -14.53 8.40 19.41
CA ALA A 481 -15.79 9.05 19.77
C ALA A 481 -16.35 9.90 18.61
N ALA A 482 -15.54 10.75 18.01
CA ALA A 482 -15.97 11.57 16.88
C ALA A 482 -16.33 10.71 15.65
N GLY A 483 -15.63 9.62 15.42
CA GLY A 483 -15.95 8.62 14.39
C GLY A 483 -17.32 7.96 14.63
N LEU A 484 -17.57 7.52 15.88
CA LEU A 484 -18.86 6.96 16.30
C LEU A 484 -20.01 7.96 16.09
N LEU A 485 -19.85 9.18 16.55
CA LEU A 485 -20.88 10.21 16.41
C LEU A 485 -21.23 10.50 14.94
N ARG A 486 -20.22 10.57 14.08
CA ARG A 486 -20.43 10.74 12.63
C ARG A 486 -21.14 9.56 11.98
N SER A 487 -20.79 8.33 12.37
CA SER A 487 -21.47 7.13 11.86
C SER A 487 -22.95 7.10 12.22
N ARG A 488 -23.34 7.85 13.26
CA ARG A 488 -24.72 8.06 13.72
C ARG A 488 -25.35 9.36 13.19
N GLY A 489 -24.70 10.04 12.24
CA GLY A 489 -25.22 11.23 11.56
C GLY A 489 -25.02 12.56 12.30
N LEU A 490 -24.23 12.60 13.36
CA LEU A 490 -23.93 13.83 14.11
C LEU A 490 -22.73 14.56 13.52
N LYS A 491 -22.76 15.90 13.48
CA LYS A 491 -21.61 16.72 13.09
C LYS A 491 -20.59 16.72 14.23
N SER A 492 -19.42 16.10 14.04
CA SER A 492 -18.43 16.02 15.10
C SER A 492 -17.02 16.34 14.62
N VAL A 493 -16.23 16.94 15.51
CA VAL A 493 -14.79 17.22 15.41
C VAL A 493 -14.09 16.75 16.70
N ARG A 494 -12.77 16.73 16.71
CA ARG A 494 -12.00 16.39 17.92
C ARG A 494 -10.90 17.42 18.15
#